data_6d4a523ea0a44bbc7169cb63021b4dbe
#
_entry.id   6d4a523ea0a44bbc7169cb63021b4dbe
#
_cell.length_a   1.000
_cell.length_b   1.000
_cell.length_c   1.000
_cell.angle_alpha   90.00
_cell.angle_beta   90.00
_cell.angle_gamma   90.00
#
_symmetry.space_group_name_H-M   'P 1'
#
loop_
_entity.id
_entity.type
_entity.pdbx_description
1 polymer ?
#
loop_
_entity_poly.entity_id
_entity_poly.type
_entity_poly.pdbx_seq_one_letter_code
_entity_poly.pdbx_strand_id
1 'polypeptide(L)'
;MGKMIYLDNAATTKTAPEVVQAMLPYFSEYYGNPSSIYDFAGKSKEAITKGREQIAEVLGAKKEEIYFTAGGSESDNWALKATFEAYKAKGNHIITTKIEHHAILHTCEYLEKRGAKITYVDVDEDGIVKLDELEKAITPETILISVMFANNEIGSIQPIKEIGRIAKEHGVLFHTDAVQAFCQVPINVDECNIDMLSSSGHKINGPKGIGFLYIRKGVKIRSFVHGGAQERKRRAGTENVPGIVGYGVAAARANASMKERTDKEIAIRDHLIHRIETEIPYVKVNGERIKRLPNNVNVSFQFVEGESLLLMLDNYGICASSGSACTSGSLDPSHVLLAIGLPHEIAHGSLRMTLSEETTMEDVDFVVDRLKEIVAHLRSMSPLYEDFMKKQNK
;
A
#
# COMPACT_ATOMS: atom_id res chain seq x y z
N MET A 1 21.69 10.04 21.95
CA MET A 1 21.24 9.41 20.71
C MET A 1 21.09 10.50 19.68
N GLY A 2 21.61 10.31 18.44
CA GLY A 2 21.41 11.27 17.35
C GLY A 2 19.93 11.37 16.95
N LYS A 3 19.58 12.27 16.04
CA LYS A 3 18.24 12.39 15.43
C LYS A 3 17.91 11.07 14.74
N MET A 4 16.73 10.48 15.03
CA MET A 4 16.21 9.34 14.26
C MET A 4 15.69 9.83 12.91
N ILE A 5 16.12 9.20 11.82
CA ILE A 5 15.64 9.44 10.46
C ILE A 5 14.77 8.26 10.05
N TYR A 6 13.44 8.46 10.03
CA TYR A 6 12.48 7.40 9.74
C TYR A 6 12.09 7.41 8.26
N LEU A 7 12.60 6.42 7.51
CA LEU A 7 12.35 6.22 6.07
C LEU A 7 11.62 4.91 5.79
N ASP A 8 10.74 4.45 6.69
CA ASP A 8 9.94 3.24 6.51
C ASP A 8 8.43 3.51 6.61
N ASN A 9 7.98 4.63 6.04
CA ASN A 9 6.59 5.05 6.08
C ASN A 9 5.65 4.14 5.27
N ALA A 10 6.16 3.33 4.34
CA ALA A 10 5.38 2.29 3.68
C ALA A 10 5.04 1.10 4.61
N ALA A 11 5.82 0.84 5.65
CA ALA A 11 5.47 -0.15 6.67
C ALA A 11 4.40 0.37 7.62
N THR A 12 4.60 1.55 8.19
CA THR A 12 3.62 2.27 9.01
C THR A 12 4.05 3.72 9.17
N THR A 13 3.11 4.62 9.43
CA THR A 13 3.41 6.02 9.73
C THR A 13 3.17 6.35 11.20
N LYS A 14 3.79 7.42 11.67
CA LYS A 14 3.49 8.06 12.96
C LYS A 14 2.09 8.67 12.88
N THR A 15 1.24 8.40 13.87
CA THR A 15 -0.06 9.07 13.97
C THR A 15 0.13 10.57 14.23
N ALA A 16 -0.50 11.41 13.42
CA ALA A 16 -0.36 12.86 13.55
C ALA A 16 -0.92 13.37 14.89
N PRO A 17 -0.29 14.38 15.54
CA PRO A 17 -0.74 14.87 16.85
C PRO A 17 -2.19 15.32 16.87
N GLU A 18 -2.66 16.02 15.84
CA GLU A 18 -4.04 16.47 15.71
C GLU A 18 -5.03 15.31 15.55
N VAL A 19 -4.60 14.21 14.93
CA VAL A 19 -5.38 12.97 14.83
C VAL A 19 -5.54 12.34 16.21
N VAL A 20 -4.45 12.23 16.97
CA VAL A 20 -4.48 11.73 18.36
C VAL A 20 -5.42 12.56 19.21
N GLN A 21 -5.31 13.90 19.15
CA GLN A 21 -6.17 14.81 19.92
C GLN A 21 -7.66 14.64 19.56
N ALA A 22 -7.99 14.44 18.29
CA ALA A 22 -9.36 14.20 17.85
C ALA A 22 -9.92 12.88 18.35
N MET A 23 -9.09 11.86 18.55
CA MET A 23 -9.48 10.55 19.04
C MET A 23 -9.77 10.52 20.55
N LEU A 24 -9.01 11.29 21.36
CA LEU A 24 -9.00 11.20 22.82
C LEU A 24 -10.39 11.28 23.47
N PRO A 25 -11.30 12.19 23.09
CA PRO A 25 -12.62 12.29 23.73
C PRO A 25 -13.46 11.01 23.60
N TYR A 26 -13.25 10.22 22.56
CA TYR A 26 -14.03 9.01 22.30
C TYR A 26 -13.59 7.78 23.09
N PHE A 27 -12.53 7.89 23.90
CA PHE A 27 -12.12 6.83 24.81
C PHE A 27 -12.85 6.93 26.17
N SER A 28 -13.13 8.13 26.65
CA SER A 28 -13.61 8.33 28.01
C SER A 28 -14.76 9.33 28.18
N GLU A 29 -14.92 10.30 27.28
CA GLU A 29 -15.98 11.31 27.37
C GLU A 29 -17.21 10.90 26.55
N TYR A 30 -17.04 10.55 25.28
CA TYR A 30 -18.10 10.17 24.33
C TYR A 30 -18.05 8.67 24.01
N TYR A 31 -18.04 7.83 25.06
CA TYR A 31 -17.88 6.37 24.94
C TYR A 31 -19.19 5.62 24.66
N GLY A 32 -20.31 6.33 24.46
CA GLY A 32 -21.62 5.71 24.20
C GLY A 32 -21.60 4.83 22.95
N ASN A 33 -22.20 3.63 23.05
CA ASN A 33 -22.32 2.73 21.91
C ASN A 33 -23.19 3.39 20.82
N PRO A 34 -22.69 3.60 19.60
CA PRO A 34 -23.41 4.29 18.53
C PRO A 34 -24.72 3.58 18.09
N SER A 35 -24.88 2.29 18.42
CA SER A 35 -26.10 1.55 18.15
C SER A 35 -27.22 1.79 19.17
N SER A 36 -26.93 2.47 20.28
CA SER A 36 -27.91 2.76 21.34
C SER A 36 -28.86 3.91 20.97
N ILE A 37 -30.03 3.93 21.61
CA ILE A 37 -31.11 4.88 21.29
C ILE A 37 -31.11 6.16 22.15
N TYR A 38 -30.34 6.19 23.24
CA TYR A 38 -30.24 7.34 24.13
C TYR A 38 -29.31 8.42 23.60
N ASP A 39 -29.56 9.68 23.94
CA ASP A 39 -28.85 10.86 23.40
C ASP A 39 -27.33 10.83 23.59
N PHE A 40 -26.87 10.25 24.70
CA PHE A 40 -25.44 10.11 24.96
C PHE A 40 -24.70 9.36 23.86
N ALA A 41 -25.35 8.40 23.18
CA ALA A 41 -24.79 7.69 22.04
C ALA A 41 -24.74 8.54 20.74
N GLY A 42 -25.48 9.63 20.69
CA GLY A 42 -25.60 10.51 19.52
C GLY A 42 -24.26 11.06 19.07
N LYS A 43 -23.40 11.48 20.02
CA LYS A 43 -22.05 11.99 19.72
C LYS A 43 -21.17 10.99 18.99
N SER A 44 -21.18 9.72 19.39
CA SER A 44 -20.45 8.65 18.72
C SER A 44 -20.99 8.40 17.30
N LYS A 45 -22.31 8.42 17.14
CA LYS A 45 -22.97 8.23 15.84
C LYS A 45 -22.67 9.37 14.84
N GLU A 46 -22.71 10.62 15.33
CA GLU A 46 -22.32 11.80 14.54
C GLU A 46 -20.85 11.73 14.10
N ALA A 47 -19.96 11.34 15.00
CA ALA A 47 -18.54 11.21 14.74
C ALA A 47 -18.23 10.15 13.66
N ILE A 48 -18.87 8.98 13.73
CA ILE A 48 -18.76 7.95 12.68
C ILE A 48 -19.23 8.48 11.34
N THR A 49 -20.38 9.20 11.33
CA THR A 49 -20.91 9.78 10.09
C THR A 49 -19.94 10.78 9.48
N LYS A 50 -19.38 11.68 10.31
CA LYS A 50 -18.40 12.67 9.87
C LYS A 50 -17.12 12.02 9.32
N GLY A 51 -16.57 11.03 10.04
CA GLY A 51 -15.38 10.30 9.56
C GLY A 51 -15.62 9.61 8.20
N ARG A 52 -16.81 9.06 8.02
CA ARG A 52 -17.23 8.43 6.76
C ARG A 52 -17.39 9.46 5.62
N GLU A 53 -17.94 10.64 5.90
CA GLU A 53 -18.05 11.75 4.95
C GLU A 53 -16.69 12.26 4.51
N GLN A 54 -15.74 12.45 5.44
CA GLN A 54 -14.38 12.89 5.14
C GLN A 54 -13.64 11.92 4.21
N ILE A 55 -13.78 10.60 4.43
CA ILE A 55 -13.17 9.59 3.56
C ILE A 55 -13.84 9.58 2.17
N ALA A 56 -15.17 9.65 2.13
CA ALA A 56 -15.92 9.65 0.88
C ALA A 56 -15.56 10.85 -0.01
N GLU A 57 -15.37 12.03 0.58
CA GLU A 57 -14.96 13.25 -0.12
C GLU A 57 -13.63 13.08 -0.85
N VAL A 58 -12.63 12.43 -0.23
CA VAL A 58 -11.31 12.17 -0.85
C VAL A 58 -11.43 11.32 -2.12
N LEU A 59 -12.41 10.42 -2.17
CA LEU A 59 -12.62 9.48 -3.28
C LEU A 59 -13.60 9.98 -4.35
N GLY A 60 -14.28 11.10 -4.11
CA GLY A 60 -15.43 11.50 -4.92
C GLY A 60 -16.63 10.54 -4.78
N ALA A 61 -16.70 9.80 -3.64
CA ALA A 61 -17.71 8.79 -3.36
C ALA A 61 -18.82 9.31 -2.47
N LYS A 62 -19.84 8.49 -2.25
CA LYS A 62 -20.90 8.75 -1.26
C LYS A 62 -20.56 8.06 0.05
N LYS A 63 -20.92 8.68 1.19
CA LYS A 63 -20.68 8.10 2.53
C LYS A 63 -21.30 6.70 2.69
N GLU A 64 -22.39 6.42 2.00
CA GLU A 64 -23.07 5.12 2.03
C GLU A 64 -22.25 4.01 1.35
N GLU A 65 -21.21 4.35 0.60
CA GLU A 65 -20.33 3.43 -0.13
C GLU A 65 -19.07 3.08 0.70
N ILE A 66 -18.83 3.77 1.82
CA ILE A 66 -17.70 3.50 2.71
C ILE A 66 -18.13 2.53 3.82
N TYR A 67 -17.34 1.49 4.08
CA TYR A 67 -17.53 0.49 5.13
C TYR A 67 -16.25 0.33 5.93
N PHE A 68 -16.30 0.56 7.24
CA PHE A 68 -15.12 0.45 8.09
C PHE A 68 -14.74 -1.00 8.38
N THR A 69 -13.44 -1.24 8.41
CA THR A 69 -12.79 -2.52 8.67
C THR A 69 -11.65 -2.34 9.69
N ALA A 70 -10.98 -3.41 10.08
CA ALA A 70 -9.83 -3.32 10.98
C ALA A 70 -8.51 -2.92 10.25
N GLY A 71 -8.52 -2.80 8.91
CA GLY A 71 -7.35 -2.45 8.11
C GLY A 71 -7.44 -2.92 6.67
N GLY A 72 -6.39 -2.64 5.88
CA GLY A 72 -6.33 -3.00 4.46
C GLY A 72 -6.49 -4.51 4.23
N SER A 73 -5.81 -5.34 5.01
CA SER A 73 -5.90 -6.81 4.85
C SER A 73 -7.32 -7.35 5.07
N GLU A 74 -8.11 -6.80 6.01
CA GLU A 74 -9.51 -7.19 6.15
C GLU A 74 -10.33 -6.73 4.94
N SER A 75 -10.07 -5.52 4.44
CA SER A 75 -10.77 -4.97 3.27
C SER A 75 -10.50 -5.81 2.02
N ASP A 76 -9.24 -6.18 1.75
CA ASP A 76 -8.85 -7.02 0.62
C ASP A 76 -9.49 -8.41 0.70
N ASN A 77 -9.39 -9.05 1.88
CA ASN A 77 -10.03 -10.34 2.12
C ASN A 77 -11.54 -10.28 1.90
N TRP A 78 -12.18 -9.21 2.38
CA TRP A 78 -13.62 -9.03 2.20
C TRP A 78 -13.98 -8.85 0.72
N ALA A 79 -13.28 -7.98 0.00
CA ALA A 79 -13.51 -7.74 -1.42
C ALA A 79 -13.44 -9.03 -2.24
N LEU A 80 -12.37 -9.82 -2.06
CA LEU A 80 -12.16 -11.04 -2.86
C LEU A 80 -13.10 -12.17 -2.44
N LYS A 81 -13.14 -12.50 -1.15
CA LYS A 81 -13.92 -13.66 -0.64
C LYS A 81 -15.42 -13.45 -0.83
N ALA A 82 -15.92 -12.25 -0.50
CA ALA A 82 -17.34 -11.97 -0.59
C ALA A 82 -17.82 -11.83 -2.04
N THR A 83 -16.96 -11.37 -2.96
CA THR A 83 -17.24 -11.39 -4.39
C THR A 83 -17.31 -12.83 -4.92
N PHE A 84 -16.31 -13.66 -4.60
CA PHE A 84 -16.31 -15.07 -5.00
C PHE A 84 -17.59 -15.79 -4.57
N GLU A 85 -18.03 -15.60 -3.33
CA GLU A 85 -19.26 -16.20 -2.84
C GLU A 85 -20.53 -15.64 -3.51
N ALA A 86 -20.57 -14.32 -3.72
CA ALA A 86 -21.77 -13.67 -4.24
C ALA A 86 -21.99 -13.92 -5.74
N TYR A 87 -20.90 -14.08 -6.50
CA TYR A 87 -20.94 -14.20 -7.96
C TYR A 87 -20.71 -15.65 -8.45
N LYS A 88 -20.71 -16.62 -7.57
CA LYS A 88 -20.49 -18.05 -7.88
C LYS A 88 -21.37 -18.60 -9.00
N ALA A 89 -22.58 -18.06 -9.16
CA ALA A 89 -23.49 -18.46 -10.25
C ALA A 89 -23.07 -17.89 -11.62
N LYS A 90 -22.30 -16.77 -11.65
CA LYS A 90 -21.77 -16.17 -12.88
C LYS A 90 -20.46 -16.83 -13.29
N GLY A 91 -19.60 -17.17 -12.33
CA GLY A 91 -18.29 -17.75 -12.59
C GLY A 91 -17.44 -17.85 -11.33
N ASN A 92 -16.20 -18.31 -11.52
CA ASN A 92 -15.26 -18.51 -10.44
C ASN A 92 -13.85 -18.00 -10.76
N HIS A 93 -13.70 -17.19 -11.81
CA HIS A 93 -12.39 -16.71 -12.26
C HIS A 93 -12.10 -15.29 -11.72
N ILE A 94 -10.91 -15.12 -11.15
CA ILE A 94 -10.38 -13.85 -10.64
C ILE A 94 -9.04 -13.59 -11.32
N ILE A 95 -8.85 -12.35 -11.78
CA ILE A 95 -7.58 -11.87 -12.36
C ILE A 95 -6.91 -10.94 -11.35
N THR A 96 -5.63 -11.15 -11.10
CA THR A 96 -4.79 -10.32 -10.24
C THR A 96 -3.38 -10.21 -10.82
N THR A 97 -2.45 -9.53 -10.13
CA THR A 97 -1.06 -9.41 -10.60
C THR A 97 -0.09 -10.18 -9.70
N LYS A 98 1.12 -10.45 -10.21
CA LYS A 98 2.19 -11.09 -9.44
C LYS A 98 2.81 -10.20 -8.36
N ILE A 99 2.56 -8.89 -8.40
CA ILE A 99 3.18 -7.90 -7.51
C ILE A 99 2.26 -7.42 -6.38
N GLU A 100 1.13 -8.07 -6.18
CA GLU A 100 0.16 -7.70 -5.13
C GLU A 100 0.72 -7.85 -3.73
N HIS A 101 0.12 -7.14 -2.78
CA HIS A 101 0.36 -7.37 -1.36
C HIS A 101 -0.08 -8.80 -0.97
N HIS A 102 0.59 -9.41 0.01
CA HIS A 102 0.27 -10.76 0.49
C HIS A 102 -1.18 -10.94 0.95
N ALA A 103 -1.87 -9.87 1.37
CA ALA A 103 -3.30 -9.92 1.68
C ALA A 103 -4.16 -10.32 0.47
N ILE A 104 -3.74 -9.97 -0.75
CA ILE A 104 -4.37 -10.40 -2.01
C ILE A 104 -3.87 -11.79 -2.40
N LEU A 105 -2.54 -11.99 -2.49
CA LEU A 105 -1.95 -13.25 -2.97
C LEU A 105 -2.40 -14.45 -2.13
N HIS A 106 -2.25 -14.39 -0.80
CA HIS A 106 -2.66 -15.49 0.08
C HIS A 106 -4.19 -15.67 0.13
N THR A 107 -4.97 -14.59 -0.10
CA THR A 107 -6.42 -14.73 -0.26
C THR A 107 -6.76 -15.45 -1.57
N CYS A 108 -6.05 -15.17 -2.66
CA CYS A 108 -6.19 -15.89 -3.90
C CYS A 108 -5.86 -17.38 -3.74
N GLU A 109 -4.73 -17.72 -3.12
CA GLU A 109 -4.36 -19.12 -2.80
C GLU A 109 -5.42 -19.83 -1.94
N TYR A 110 -5.99 -19.13 -0.97
CA TYR A 110 -7.09 -19.65 -0.16
C TYR A 110 -8.33 -19.94 -1.00
N LEU A 111 -8.65 -19.09 -1.97
CA LEU A 111 -9.80 -19.24 -2.86
C LEU A 111 -9.59 -20.34 -3.90
N GLU A 112 -8.36 -20.52 -4.41
CA GLU A 112 -8.00 -21.62 -5.31
C GLU A 112 -8.33 -22.98 -4.67
N LYS A 113 -7.98 -23.17 -3.40
CA LYS A 113 -8.32 -24.37 -2.61
C LYS A 113 -9.84 -24.57 -2.45
N ARG A 114 -10.66 -23.60 -2.84
CA ARG A 114 -12.13 -23.61 -2.79
C ARG A 114 -12.79 -23.57 -4.17
N GLY A 115 -11.99 -23.77 -5.21
CA GLY A 115 -12.46 -23.89 -6.59
C GLY A 115 -12.46 -22.58 -7.39
N ALA A 116 -11.84 -21.53 -6.89
CA ALA A 116 -11.56 -20.36 -7.73
C ALA A 116 -10.47 -20.68 -8.76
N LYS A 117 -10.57 -20.08 -9.93
CA LYS A 117 -9.50 -20.02 -10.93
C LYS A 117 -8.85 -18.66 -10.78
N ILE A 118 -7.53 -18.60 -10.60
CA ILE A 118 -6.81 -17.34 -10.47
C ILE A 118 -5.83 -17.20 -11.63
N THR A 119 -5.87 -16.06 -12.30
CA THR A 119 -4.83 -15.67 -13.27
C THR A 119 -3.99 -14.57 -12.65
N TYR A 120 -2.69 -14.83 -12.50
CA TYR A 120 -1.69 -13.88 -12.03
C TYR A 120 -1.00 -13.26 -13.26
N VAL A 121 -1.43 -12.08 -13.67
CA VAL A 121 -0.88 -11.37 -14.83
C VAL A 121 0.52 -10.87 -14.54
N ASP A 122 1.39 -10.94 -15.55
CA ASP A 122 2.75 -10.43 -15.48
C ASP A 122 2.79 -8.90 -15.50
N VAL A 123 3.90 -8.37 -15.02
CA VAL A 123 4.26 -6.96 -15.11
C VAL A 123 5.50 -6.81 -16.00
N ASP A 124 5.77 -5.60 -16.45
CA ASP A 124 7.03 -5.26 -17.11
C ASP A 124 8.16 -4.98 -16.10
N GLU A 125 9.33 -4.57 -16.59
CA GLU A 125 10.51 -4.29 -15.77
C GLU A 125 10.35 -3.09 -14.82
N ASP A 126 9.38 -2.23 -15.09
CA ASP A 126 8.99 -1.10 -14.26
C ASP A 126 7.87 -1.45 -13.26
N GLY A 127 7.40 -2.69 -13.28
CA GLY A 127 6.33 -3.18 -12.43
C GLY A 127 4.94 -2.72 -12.86
N ILE A 128 4.74 -2.38 -14.11
CA ILE A 128 3.43 -2.00 -14.67
C ILE A 128 2.77 -3.24 -15.28
N VAL A 129 1.49 -3.42 -14.94
CA VAL A 129 0.71 -4.55 -15.45
C VAL A 129 0.58 -4.49 -16.97
N LYS A 130 0.76 -5.64 -17.64
CA LYS A 130 0.60 -5.76 -19.07
C LYS A 130 -0.89 -5.81 -19.43
N LEU A 131 -1.43 -4.66 -19.86
CA LEU A 131 -2.86 -4.49 -20.11
C LEU A 131 -3.42 -5.46 -21.17
N ASP A 132 -2.66 -5.76 -22.21
CA ASP A 132 -3.06 -6.69 -23.25
C ASP A 132 -3.15 -8.15 -22.73
N GLU A 133 -2.27 -8.55 -21.81
CA GLU A 133 -2.34 -9.84 -21.15
C GLU A 133 -3.53 -9.89 -20.18
N LEU A 134 -3.77 -8.80 -19.43
CA LEU A 134 -4.91 -8.69 -18.53
C LEU A 134 -6.23 -8.83 -19.30
N GLU A 135 -6.38 -8.11 -20.40
CA GLU A 135 -7.62 -8.14 -21.21
C GLU A 135 -7.83 -9.52 -21.87
N LYS A 136 -6.77 -10.14 -22.41
CA LYS A 136 -6.81 -11.51 -22.96
C LYS A 136 -7.15 -12.58 -21.93
N ALA A 137 -6.84 -12.35 -20.66
CA ALA A 137 -7.15 -13.27 -19.57
C ALA A 137 -8.64 -13.30 -19.21
N ILE A 138 -9.42 -12.30 -19.63
CA ILE A 138 -10.85 -12.21 -19.32
C ILE A 138 -11.61 -13.32 -20.05
N THR A 139 -12.41 -14.05 -19.30
CA THR A 139 -13.30 -15.11 -19.79
C THR A 139 -14.75 -14.84 -19.37
N PRO A 140 -15.75 -15.55 -19.92
CA PRO A 140 -17.13 -15.46 -19.45
C PRO A 140 -17.29 -15.82 -17.95
N GLU A 141 -16.38 -16.59 -17.37
CA GLU A 141 -16.38 -16.98 -15.97
C GLU A 141 -15.67 -15.92 -15.06
N THR A 142 -15.08 -14.87 -15.62
CA THR A 142 -14.38 -13.82 -14.86
C THR A 142 -15.38 -12.98 -14.09
N ILE A 143 -15.20 -12.91 -12.77
CA ILE A 143 -16.08 -12.17 -11.85
C ILE A 143 -15.42 -10.95 -11.23
N LEU A 144 -14.09 -10.93 -11.16
CA LEU A 144 -13.32 -9.89 -10.51
C LEU A 144 -11.96 -9.70 -11.17
N ILE A 145 -11.57 -8.45 -11.36
CA ILE A 145 -10.20 -8.01 -11.58
C ILE A 145 -9.76 -7.28 -10.31
N SER A 146 -8.64 -7.70 -9.70
CA SER A 146 -8.07 -7.08 -8.51
C SER A 146 -6.63 -6.71 -8.78
N VAL A 147 -6.34 -5.42 -8.92
CA VAL A 147 -5.00 -4.89 -9.18
C VAL A 147 -4.74 -3.74 -8.23
N MET A 148 -3.61 -3.79 -7.51
CA MET A 148 -3.24 -2.72 -6.59
C MET A 148 -3.08 -1.38 -7.31
N PHE A 149 -3.40 -0.29 -6.63
CA PHE A 149 -3.29 1.05 -7.23
C PHE A 149 -1.84 1.49 -7.42
N ALA A 150 -1.02 1.22 -6.42
CA ALA A 150 0.42 1.49 -6.45
C ALA A 150 1.16 0.46 -5.59
N ASN A 151 2.33 0.03 -6.05
CA ASN A 151 3.09 -0.99 -5.35
C ASN A 151 3.81 -0.42 -4.12
N ASN A 152 3.70 -1.11 -3.00
CA ASN A 152 4.26 -0.72 -1.70
C ASN A 152 5.79 -0.87 -1.60
N GLU A 153 6.41 -1.62 -2.50
CA GLU A 153 7.85 -1.86 -2.49
C GLU A 153 8.58 -0.93 -3.47
N ILE A 154 8.19 -0.97 -4.75
CA ILE A 154 8.85 -0.23 -5.83
C ILE A 154 8.18 1.09 -6.19
N GLY A 155 7.02 1.38 -5.64
CA GLY A 155 6.32 2.65 -5.80
C GLY A 155 5.57 2.84 -7.13
N SER A 156 5.68 1.94 -8.10
CA SER A 156 5.03 2.06 -9.42
C SER A 156 3.51 2.17 -9.31
N ILE A 157 2.94 3.17 -9.98
CA ILE A 157 1.49 3.42 -10.03
C ILE A 157 0.90 2.73 -11.25
N GLN A 158 -0.12 1.91 -11.06
CA GLN A 158 -0.76 1.13 -12.11
C GLN A 158 -1.69 2.00 -12.99
N PRO A 159 -1.94 1.61 -14.24
CA PRO A 159 -2.84 2.29 -15.17
C PRO A 159 -4.31 2.02 -14.82
N ILE A 160 -4.74 2.51 -13.66
CA ILE A 160 -6.04 2.20 -13.02
C ILE A 160 -7.23 2.61 -13.89
N LYS A 161 -7.16 3.75 -14.58
CA LYS A 161 -8.25 4.20 -15.46
C LYS A 161 -8.47 3.24 -16.64
N GLU A 162 -7.39 2.74 -17.21
CA GLU A 162 -7.39 1.78 -18.32
C GLU A 162 -7.92 0.43 -17.85
N ILE A 163 -7.47 -0.06 -16.68
CA ILE A 163 -7.94 -1.31 -16.09
C ILE A 163 -9.44 -1.22 -15.78
N GLY A 164 -9.89 -0.11 -15.18
CA GLY A 164 -11.30 0.10 -14.86
C GLY A 164 -12.18 0.21 -16.12
N ARG A 165 -11.64 0.80 -17.20
CA ARG A 165 -12.33 0.82 -18.50
C ARG A 165 -12.50 -0.60 -19.08
N ILE A 166 -11.41 -1.39 -19.10
CA ILE A 166 -11.43 -2.79 -19.55
C ILE A 166 -12.45 -3.59 -18.73
N ALA A 167 -12.37 -3.53 -17.41
CA ALA A 167 -13.27 -4.25 -16.51
C ALA A 167 -14.75 -3.91 -16.81
N LYS A 168 -15.05 -2.63 -16.97
CA LYS A 168 -16.40 -2.14 -17.26
C LYS A 168 -16.91 -2.61 -18.63
N GLU A 169 -16.08 -2.55 -19.67
CA GLU A 169 -16.43 -2.99 -21.02
C GLU A 169 -16.77 -4.47 -21.08
N HIS A 170 -16.08 -5.28 -20.25
CA HIS A 170 -16.33 -6.73 -20.14
C HIS A 170 -17.38 -7.10 -19.07
N GLY A 171 -17.95 -6.13 -18.35
CA GLY A 171 -18.93 -6.37 -17.29
C GLY A 171 -18.38 -7.17 -16.11
N VAL A 172 -17.09 -7.00 -15.80
CA VAL A 172 -16.36 -7.60 -14.68
C VAL A 172 -16.21 -6.56 -13.57
N LEU A 173 -16.30 -6.98 -12.30
CA LEU A 173 -16.03 -6.07 -11.17
C LEU A 173 -14.55 -5.73 -11.08
N PHE A 174 -14.26 -4.47 -10.70
CA PHE A 174 -12.92 -3.99 -10.48
C PHE A 174 -12.69 -3.61 -9.02
N HIS A 175 -11.73 -4.28 -8.38
CA HIS A 175 -11.19 -3.97 -7.07
C HIS A 175 -9.77 -3.45 -7.17
N THR A 176 -9.41 -2.48 -6.34
CA THR A 176 -8.03 -2.03 -6.20
C THR A 176 -7.62 -1.93 -4.72
N ASP A 177 -6.47 -2.52 -4.38
CA ASP A 177 -5.78 -2.20 -3.13
C ASP A 177 -5.11 -0.83 -3.28
N ALA A 178 -5.69 0.19 -2.66
CA ALA A 178 -5.18 1.55 -2.66
C ALA A 178 -4.52 1.95 -1.35
N VAL A 179 -4.11 0.98 -0.53
CA VAL A 179 -3.50 1.23 0.80
C VAL A 179 -2.30 2.18 0.71
N GLN A 180 -1.48 2.07 -0.33
CA GLN A 180 -0.33 2.96 -0.54
C GLN A 180 -0.66 4.22 -1.35
N ALA A 181 -1.77 4.23 -2.08
CA ALA A 181 -2.13 5.33 -2.98
C ALA A 181 -3.08 6.35 -2.35
N PHE A 182 -3.95 5.90 -1.42
CA PHE A 182 -4.95 6.77 -0.77
C PHE A 182 -4.30 7.96 -0.10
N CYS A 183 -4.71 9.17 -0.47
CA CYS A 183 -4.13 10.45 -0.05
C CYS A 183 -2.65 10.68 -0.47
N GLN A 184 -2.03 9.79 -1.24
CA GLN A 184 -0.71 10.01 -1.84
C GLN A 184 -0.82 10.48 -3.30
N VAL A 185 -1.87 10.04 -3.98
CA VAL A 185 -2.21 10.47 -5.34
C VAL A 185 -3.70 10.77 -5.42
N PRO A 186 -4.15 11.63 -6.36
CA PRO A 186 -5.58 11.87 -6.56
C PRO A 186 -6.30 10.58 -7.01
N ILE A 187 -7.41 10.27 -6.34
CA ILE A 187 -8.26 9.13 -6.69
C ILE A 187 -9.69 9.61 -6.83
N ASN A 188 -10.31 9.32 -7.98
CA ASN A 188 -11.75 9.47 -8.19
C ASN A 188 -12.32 8.12 -8.66
N VAL A 189 -13.17 7.53 -7.83
CA VAL A 189 -13.68 6.17 -8.07
C VAL A 189 -14.58 6.08 -9.29
N ASP A 190 -15.27 7.16 -9.65
CA ASP A 190 -16.14 7.19 -10.83
C ASP A 190 -15.34 7.31 -12.13
N GLU A 191 -14.35 8.21 -12.16
CA GLU A 191 -13.46 8.37 -13.31
C GLU A 191 -12.63 7.11 -13.60
N CYS A 192 -12.26 6.38 -12.56
CA CYS A 192 -11.48 5.16 -12.65
C CYS A 192 -12.35 3.90 -12.79
N ASN A 193 -13.69 4.01 -12.81
CA ASN A 193 -14.62 2.87 -12.83
C ASN A 193 -14.32 1.81 -11.75
N ILE A 194 -13.90 2.24 -10.55
CA ILE A 194 -13.58 1.35 -9.44
C ILE A 194 -14.88 0.91 -8.77
N ASP A 195 -15.09 -0.39 -8.59
CA ASP A 195 -16.24 -0.96 -7.91
C ASP A 195 -15.98 -1.18 -6.42
N MET A 196 -14.74 -1.51 -6.06
CA MET A 196 -14.30 -1.68 -4.68
C MET A 196 -12.87 -1.15 -4.51
N LEU A 197 -12.59 -0.55 -3.34
CA LEU A 197 -11.27 -0.02 -3.02
C LEU A 197 -10.96 -0.24 -1.55
N SER A 198 -9.79 -0.83 -1.29
CA SER A 198 -9.26 -1.06 0.06
C SER A 198 -8.29 0.04 0.50
N SER A 199 -8.36 0.43 1.79
CA SER A 199 -7.39 1.36 2.37
C SER A 199 -7.18 1.13 3.87
N SER A 200 -6.14 1.74 4.44
CA SER A 200 -5.74 1.58 5.84
C SER A 200 -5.25 2.90 6.45
N GLY A 201 -5.75 3.25 7.65
CA GLY A 201 -5.49 4.54 8.27
C GLY A 201 -4.03 4.79 8.63
N HIS A 202 -3.30 3.74 9.02
CA HIS A 202 -1.91 3.89 9.45
C HIS A 202 -0.90 4.20 8.33
N LYS A 203 -1.33 4.26 7.08
CA LYS A 203 -0.48 4.66 5.94
C LYS A 203 -0.55 6.16 5.63
N ILE A 204 -1.48 6.88 6.26
CA ILE A 204 -1.71 8.31 6.05
C ILE A 204 -1.66 9.11 7.35
N ASN A 205 -0.79 8.75 8.27
CA ASN A 205 -0.67 9.36 9.60
C ASN A 205 -1.94 9.25 10.46
N GLY A 206 -2.79 8.26 10.16
CA GLY A 206 -3.93 7.84 10.96
C GLY A 206 -3.60 6.71 11.94
N PRO A 207 -4.56 6.26 12.75
CA PRO A 207 -4.35 5.20 13.71
C PRO A 207 -4.22 3.82 13.03
N LYS A 208 -3.50 2.92 13.69
CA LYS A 208 -3.47 1.49 13.38
C LYS A 208 -4.81 0.84 13.77
N GLY A 209 -5.13 -0.31 13.19
CA GLY A 209 -6.32 -1.08 13.55
C GLY A 209 -7.63 -0.52 13.00
N ILE A 210 -7.56 0.32 11.96
CA ILE A 210 -8.70 0.85 11.21
C ILE A 210 -8.38 0.91 9.72
N GLY A 211 -9.35 0.53 8.89
CA GLY A 211 -9.34 0.66 7.44
C GLY A 211 -10.75 0.89 6.93
N PHE A 212 -10.91 0.91 5.63
CA PHE A 212 -12.23 0.85 5.00
C PHE A 212 -12.18 0.04 3.70
N LEU A 213 -13.34 -0.48 3.34
CA LEU A 213 -13.66 -0.93 2.00
C LEU A 213 -14.69 0.03 1.40
N TYR A 214 -14.33 0.69 0.29
CA TYR A 214 -15.30 1.34 -0.59
C TYR A 214 -16.01 0.25 -1.40
N ILE A 215 -17.33 0.32 -1.47
CA ILE A 215 -18.17 -0.58 -2.27
C ILE A 215 -19.16 0.29 -3.04
N ARG A 216 -19.02 0.36 -4.37
CA ARG A 216 -19.89 1.13 -5.25
C ARG A 216 -21.33 0.72 -5.04
N LYS A 217 -22.24 1.71 -5.05
CA LYS A 217 -23.69 1.45 -4.99
C LYS A 217 -24.11 0.51 -6.13
N GLY A 218 -24.77 -0.58 -5.76
CA GLY A 218 -25.20 -1.61 -6.72
C GLY A 218 -24.35 -2.87 -6.73
N VAL A 219 -23.09 -2.81 -6.27
CA VAL A 219 -22.25 -3.99 -6.08
C VAL A 219 -22.77 -4.83 -4.91
N LYS A 220 -23.10 -6.09 -5.20
CA LYS A 220 -23.73 -7.01 -4.26
C LYS A 220 -22.71 -8.04 -3.78
N ILE A 221 -21.93 -7.69 -2.74
CA ILE A 221 -21.07 -8.66 -2.05
C ILE A 221 -21.69 -9.05 -0.71
N ARG A 222 -21.31 -10.21 -0.18
CA ARG A 222 -21.82 -10.74 1.08
C ARG A 222 -21.16 -10.08 2.28
N SER A 223 -21.79 -10.21 3.44
CA SER A 223 -21.19 -9.86 4.73
C SER A 223 -19.94 -10.71 4.97
N PHE A 224 -18.85 -10.09 5.45
CA PHE A 224 -17.60 -10.81 5.74
C PHE A 224 -17.54 -11.24 7.21
N VAL A 225 -17.85 -10.33 8.13
CA VAL A 225 -17.93 -10.62 9.57
C VAL A 225 -19.39 -10.68 9.96
N HIS A 226 -19.84 -11.83 10.47
CA HIS A 226 -21.22 -12.09 10.85
C HIS A 226 -21.48 -11.74 12.32
N GLY A 227 -22.65 -11.17 12.63
CA GLY A 227 -23.05 -10.76 13.98
C GLY A 227 -24.13 -9.68 13.97
N GLY A 228 -23.90 -8.58 14.67
CA GLY A 228 -24.82 -7.45 14.76
C GLY A 228 -25.02 -6.68 13.44
N ALA A 229 -25.85 -5.64 13.50
CA ALA A 229 -26.27 -4.88 12.31
C ALA A 229 -25.34 -3.72 11.93
N GLN A 230 -24.15 -3.64 12.53
CA GLN A 230 -23.18 -2.59 12.26
C GLN A 230 -22.80 -2.57 10.75
N GLU A 231 -22.25 -1.46 10.32
CA GLU A 231 -21.90 -1.24 8.89
C GLU A 231 -23.03 -1.69 7.95
N ARG A 232 -24.28 -1.34 8.29
CA ARG A 232 -25.48 -1.64 7.49
C ARG A 232 -25.66 -3.14 7.23
N LYS A 233 -25.42 -3.98 8.25
CA LYS A 233 -25.46 -5.46 8.23
C LYS A 233 -24.41 -6.13 7.34
N ARG A 234 -23.36 -5.42 6.97
CA ARG A 234 -22.31 -5.96 6.09
C ARG A 234 -21.01 -6.31 6.82
N ARG A 235 -20.77 -5.68 7.98
CA ARG A 235 -19.62 -5.99 8.81
C ARG A 235 -20.00 -5.78 10.28
N ALA A 236 -20.15 -6.86 11.00
CA ALA A 236 -20.55 -6.86 12.40
C ALA A 236 -19.42 -6.44 13.35
N GLY A 237 -19.76 -6.16 14.59
CA GLY A 237 -18.85 -5.74 15.66
C GLY A 237 -19.03 -4.26 15.99
N THR A 238 -18.98 -3.94 17.30
CA THR A 238 -19.06 -2.55 17.78
C THR A 238 -18.04 -1.68 17.05
N GLU A 239 -18.51 -0.55 16.57
CA GLU A 239 -17.69 0.37 15.78
C GLU A 239 -16.53 0.93 16.61
N ASN A 240 -15.33 0.92 16.04
CA ASN A 240 -14.13 1.54 16.61
C ASN A 240 -14.22 3.07 16.45
N VAL A 241 -15.05 3.72 17.28
CA VAL A 241 -15.33 5.17 17.16
C VAL A 241 -14.05 6.00 17.15
N PRO A 242 -13.11 5.84 18.14
CA PRO A 242 -11.86 6.60 18.10
C PRO A 242 -11.06 6.38 16.81
N GLY A 243 -10.96 5.13 16.36
CA GLY A 243 -10.24 4.78 15.13
C GLY A 243 -10.89 5.40 13.89
N ILE A 244 -12.22 5.40 13.80
CA ILE A 244 -12.98 6.02 12.69
C ILE A 244 -12.78 7.52 12.66
N VAL A 245 -12.87 8.19 13.81
CA VAL A 245 -12.59 9.63 13.94
C VAL A 245 -11.17 9.95 13.51
N GLY A 246 -10.20 9.20 14.04
CA GLY A 246 -8.80 9.37 13.70
C GLY A 246 -8.54 9.19 12.20
N TYR A 247 -9.15 8.19 11.57
CA TYR A 247 -8.99 7.96 10.13
C TYR A 247 -9.63 9.07 9.30
N GLY A 248 -10.85 9.52 9.65
CA GLY A 248 -11.51 10.64 8.96
C GLY A 248 -10.67 11.93 9.02
N VAL A 249 -10.18 12.28 10.22
CA VAL A 249 -9.32 13.47 10.40
C VAL A 249 -8.01 13.33 9.62
N ALA A 250 -7.36 12.15 9.65
CA ALA A 250 -6.16 11.91 8.88
C ALA A 250 -6.39 12.04 7.36
N ALA A 251 -7.50 11.50 6.86
CA ALA A 251 -7.87 11.60 5.45
C ALA A 251 -8.12 13.05 5.01
N ALA A 252 -8.91 13.80 5.80
CA ALA A 252 -9.19 15.20 5.51
C ALA A 252 -7.91 16.06 5.51
N ARG A 253 -7.03 15.87 6.52
CA ARG A 253 -5.74 16.54 6.64
C ARG A 253 -4.85 16.24 5.43
N ALA A 254 -4.65 14.96 5.14
CA ALA A 254 -3.77 14.52 4.06
C ALA A 254 -4.29 14.97 2.68
N ASN A 255 -5.60 15.02 2.48
CA ASN A 255 -6.20 15.53 1.25
C ASN A 255 -6.01 17.04 1.09
N ALA A 256 -6.21 17.81 2.16
CA ALA A 256 -6.06 19.26 2.14
C ALA A 256 -4.63 19.71 1.81
N SER A 257 -3.61 18.98 2.26
CA SER A 257 -2.19 19.27 2.02
C SER A 257 -1.59 18.44 0.88
N MET A 258 -2.37 17.63 0.15
CA MET A 258 -1.86 16.61 -0.77
C MET A 258 -0.85 17.22 -1.75
N LYS A 259 -1.22 18.26 -2.47
CA LYS A 259 -0.35 18.84 -3.51
C LYS A 259 0.98 19.37 -2.93
N GLU A 260 0.93 20.17 -1.88
CA GLU A 260 2.13 20.76 -1.27
C GLU A 260 3.06 19.68 -0.70
N ARG A 261 2.48 18.71 0.03
CA ARG A 261 3.21 17.59 0.62
C ARG A 261 3.87 16.72 -0.44
N THR A 262 3.12 16.33 -1.47
CA THR A 262 3.63 15.44 -2.52
C THR A 262 4.66 16.13 -3.41
N ASP A 263 4.51 17.43 -3.72
CA ASP A 263 5.52 18.20 -4.45
C ASP A 263 6.85 18.23 -3.67
N LYS A 264 6.80 18.43 -2.35
CA LYS A 264 7.98 18.38 -1.47
C LYS A 264 8.61 16.98 -1.46
N GLU A 265 7.79 15.93 -1.28
CA GLU A 265 8.27 14.55 -1.23
C GLU A 265 8.92 14.14 -2.57
N ILE A 266 8.35 14.54 -3.71
CA ILE A 266 8.92 14.31 -5.04
C ILE A 266 10.30 14.97 -5.16
N ALA A 267 10.44 16.22 -4.76
CA ALA A 267 11.72 16.92 -4.84
C ALA A 267 12.81 16.22 -4.00
N ILE A 268 12.48 15.80 -2.78
CA ILE A 268 13.41 15.09 -1.90
C ILE A 268 13.71 13.67 -2.43
N ARG A 269 12.69 12.96 -2.92
CA ARG A 269 12.83 11.64 -3.54
C ARG A 269 13.77 11.67 -4.74
N ASP A 270 13.55 12.61 -5.64
CA ASP A 270 14.34 12.72 -6.87
C ASP A 270 15.78 13.13 -6.57
N HIS A 271 16.00 13.99 -5.58
CA HIS A 271 17.34 14.31 -5.07
C HIS A 271 18.04 13.07 -4.47
N LEU A 272 17.34 12.30 -3.63
CA LEU A 272 17.87 11.07 -3.05
C LEU A 272 18.27 10.06 -4.14
N ILE A 273 17.40 9.84 -5.11
CA ILE A 273 17.67 8.94 -6.25
C ILE A 273 18.88 9.44 -7.04
N HIS A 274 18.93 10.72 -7.38
CA HIS A 274 20.03 11.31 -8.16
C HIS A 274 21.38 11.15 -7.46
N ARG A 275 21.45 11.45 -6.17
CA ARG A 275 22.68 11.29 -5.39
C ARG A 275 23.13 9.82 -5.33
N ILE A 276 22.21 8.88 -5.09
CA ILE A 276 22.54 7.46 -5.04
C ILE A 276 23.11 6.99 -6.38
N GLU A 277 22.48 7.34 -7.50
CA GLU A 277 22.90 6.90 -8.82
C GLU A 277 24.23 7.51 -9.26
N THR A 278 24.51 8.74 -8.87
CA THR A 278 25.74 9.43 -9.27
C THR A 278 26.93 9.15 -8.36
N GLU A 279 26.68 8.86 -7.07
CA GLU A 279 27.75 8.73 -6.07
C GLU A 279 28.05 7.29 -5.65
N ILE A 280 27.14 6.33 -5.92
CA ILE A 280 27.33 4.92 -5.56
C ILE A 280 27.30 4.07 -6.84
N PRO A 281 28.39 3.45 -7.25
CA PRO A 281 28.41 2.62 -8.46
C PRO A 281 27.62 1.30 -8.26
N TYR A 282 27.24 0.66 -9.37
CA TYR A 282 26.56 -0.65 -9.39
C TYR A 282 25.27 -0.67 -8.57
N VAL A 283 24.42 0.33 -8.79
CA VAL A 283 23.07 0.44 -8.22
C VAL A 283 22.02 0.36 -9.33
N LYS A 284 20.82 -0.07 -8.99
CA LYS A 284 19.64 -0.03 -9.85
C LYS A 284 18.47 0.50 -9.05
N VAL A 285 17.86 1.60 -9.49
CA VAL A 285 16.57 2.05 -8.98
C VAL A 285 15.47 1.19 -9.59
N ASN A 286 14.62 0.61 -8.73
CA ASN A 286 13.57 -0.31 -9.12
C ASN A 286 12.23 0.41 -9.28
N GLY A 287 11.43 -0.04 -10.26
CA GLY A 287 10.11 0.50 -10.57
C GLY A 287 10.13 1.73 -11.47
N GLU A 288 8.94 2.15 -11.89
CA GLU A 288 8.72 3.23 -12.85
C GLU A 288 9.26 4.56 -12.29
N ARG A 289 9.77 5.42 -13.16
CA ARG A 289 10.49 6.65 -12.77
C ARG A 289 9.56 7.86 -12.57
N ILE A 290 8.56 7.98 -13.42
CA ILE A 290 7.67 9.15 -13.50
C ILE A 290 6.34 8.86 -12.78
N LYS A 291 5.67 7.77 -13.17
CA LYS A 291 4.41 7.31 -12.57
C LYS A 291 4.70 6.51 -11.31
N ARG A 292 5.22 7.20 -10.30
CA ARG A 292 5.69 6.65 -9.04
C ARG A 292 5.07 7.39 -7.85
N LEU A 293 4.84 6.68 -6.76
CA LEU A 293 4.47 7.30 -5.48
C LEU A 293 5.46 8.40 -5.09
N PRO A 294 4.97 9.55 -4.59
CA PRO A 294 5.81 10.71 -4.30
C PRO A 294 6.91 10.43 -3.28
N ASN A 295 6.66 9.51 -2.37
CA ASN A 295 7.49 9.24 -1.20
C ASN A 295 8.33 7.97 -1.29
N ASN A 296 8.26 7.19 -2.38
CA ASN A 296 8.88 5.87 -2.45
C ASN A 296 10.19 5.88 -3.24
N VAL A 297 11.24 5.32 -2.65
CA VAL A 297 12.53 5.00 -3.28
C VAL A 297 12.84 3.54 -3.01
N ASN A 298 13.11 2.77 -4.06
CA ASN A 298 13.59 1.39 -3.96
C ASN A 298 14.83 1.24 -4.83
N VAL A 299 15.93 0.80 -4.23
CA VAL A 299 17.22 0.67 -4.90
C VAL A 299 17.86 -0.67 -4.56
N SER A 300 18.34 -1.39 -5.57
CA SER A 300 19.18 -2.57 -5.40
C SER A 300 20.65 -2.19 -5.49
N PHE A 301 21.46 -2.58 -4.49
CA PHE A 301 22.90 -2.40 -4.43
C PHE A 301 23.56 -3.75 -4.76
N GLN A 302 24.22 -3.85 -5.92
CA GLN A 302 24.89 -5.09 -6.30
C GLN A 302 26.04 -5.43 -5.36
N PHE A 303 26.22 -6.72 -5.10
CA PHE A 303 27.28 -7.30 -4.23
C PHE A 303 27.15 -6.95 -2.74
N VAL A 304 25.95 -6.54 -2.31
CA VAL A 304 25.61 -6.19 -0.95
C VAL A 304 24.41 -7.03 -0.51
N GLU A 305 24.37 -7.41 0.75
CA GLU A 305 23.27 -8.12 1.36
C GLU A 305 22.39 -7.11 2.11
N GLY A 306 21.08 -7.10 1.81
CA GLY A 306 20.15 -6.05 2.28
C GLY A 306 19.96 -6.03 3.79
N GLU A 307 19.95 -7.17 4.47
CA GLU A 307 19.81 -7.22 5.93
C GLU A 307 21.02 -6.58 6.62
N SER A 308 22.24 -6.88 6.14
CA SER A 308 23.47 -6.25 6.63
C SER A 308 23.45 -4.73 6.43
N LEU A 309 22.92 -4.28 5.28
CA LEU A 309 22.76 -2.86 5.00
C LEU A 309 21.81 -2.20 6.00
N LEU A 310 20.65 -2.81 6.29
CA LEU A 310 19.68 -2.31 7.26
C LEU A 310 20.24 -2.22 8.67
N LEU A 311 20.93 -3.27 9.13
CA LEU A 311 21.56 -3.29 10.47
C LEU A 311 22.64 -2.19 10.62
N MET A 312 23.41 -1.94 9.56
CA MET A 312 24.40 -0.88 9.60
C MET A 312 23.77 0.52 9.56
N LEU A 313 22.66 0.72 8.83
CA LEU A 313 21.91 1.97 8.82
C LEU A 313 21.29 2.26 10.20
N ASP A 314 20.76 1.25 10.88
CA ASP A 314 20.18 1.38 12.24
C ASP A 314 21.20 1.91 13.25
N ASN A 315 22.49 1.53 13.14
CA ASN A 315 23.57 2.08 13.98
C ASN A 315 23.72 3.60 13.86
N TYR A 316 23.27 4.19 12.76
CA TYR A 316 23.23 5.64 12.53
C TYR A 316 21.86 6.27 12.83
N GLY A 317 20.92 5.49 13.37
CA GLY A 317 19.54 5.94 13.63
C GLY A 317 18.70 6.11 12.36
N ILE A 318 19.04 5.43 11.25
CA ILE A 318 18.31 5.45 9.99
C ILE A 318 17.44 4.20 9.89
N CYS A 319 16.12 4.37 9.90
CA CYS A 319 15.15 3.31 9.76
C CYS A 319 14.71 3.19 8.29
N ALA A 320 14.95 2.05 7.67
CA ALA A 320 14.54 1.72 6.31
C ALA A 320 14.10 0.25 6.26
N SER A 321 13.75 -0.27 5.08
CA SER A 321 13.28 -1.65 4.91
C SER A 321 13.95 -2.31 3.70
N SER A 322 14.01 -3.64 3.69
CA SER A 322 14.27 -4.41 2.48
C SER A 322 12.94 -4.71 1.76
N GLY A 323 12.99 -5.02 0.47
CA GLY A 323 11.80 -5.41 -0.30
C GLY A 323 11.04 -6.59 0.32
N SER A 324 11.68 -7.43 1.12
CA SER A 324 11.09 -8.62 1.76
C SER A 324 10.56 -8.38 3.19
N ALA A 325 10.42 -7.14 3.66
CA ALA A 325 10.07 -6.82 5.06
C ALA A 325 8.74 -7.43 5.57
N CYS A 326 7.84 -7.87 4.71
CA CYS A 326 6.59 -8.54 5.11
C CYS A 326 6.76 -10.03 5.43
N THR A 327 7.92 -10.62 5.15
CA THR A 327 8.26 -12.03 5.43
C THR A 327 9.41 -12.11 6.43
N SER A 328 9.27 -11.44 7.57
CA SER A 328 10.28 -11.49 8.64
C SER A 328 10.62 -12.94 8.98
N GLY A 329 11.82 -13.40 8.55
CA GLY A 329 12.32 -14.76 8.73
C GLY A 329 12.46 -15.60 7.45
N SER A 330 12.07 -15.10 6.27
CA SER A 330 12.38 -15.77 4.99
C SER A 330 13.66 -15.16 4.38
N LEU A 331 14.58 -16.03 4.00
CA LEU A 331 15.78 -15.67 3.24
C LEU A 331 15.47 -15.41 1.75
N ASP A 332 14.20 -15.54 1.35
CA ASP A 332 13.79 -15.37 -0.04
C ASP A 332 13.71 -13.88 -0.42
N PRO A 333 14.18 -13.50 -1.61
CA PRO A 333 14.04 -12.14 -2.11
C PRO A 333 12.57 -11.79 -2.35
N SER A 334 12.28 -10.49 -2.43
CA SER A 334 10.94 -9.98 -2.71
C SER A 334 10.35 -10.59 -3.99
N HIS A 335 9.13 -11.11 -3.90
CA HIS A 335 8.38 -11.59 -5.06
C HIS A 335 8.14 -10.47 -6.10
N VAL A 336 8.02 -9.22 -5.65
CA VAL A 336 7.88 -8.04 -6.52
C VAL A 336 9.14 -7.83 -7.35
N LEU A 337 10.31 -7.88 -6.72
CA LEU A 337 11.59 -7.69 -7.42
C LEU A 337 11.88 -8.83 -8.39
N LEU A 338 11.50 -10.06 -8.05
CA LEU A 338 11.57 -11.19 -8.97
C LEU A 338 10.60 -11.03 -10.15
N ALA A 339 9.38 -10.53 -9.89
CA ALA A 339 8.37 -10.33 -10.93
C ALA A 339 8.76 -9.26 -11.96
N ILE A 340 9.56 -8.26 -11.57
CA ILE A 340 10.13 -7.26 -12.50
C ILE A 340 11.42 -7.74 -13.18
N GLY A 341 11.78 -9.01 -13.03
CA GLY A 341 12.90 -9.66 -13.72
C GLY A 341 14.27 -9.46 -13.08
N LEU A 342 14.36 -9.04 -11.81
CA LEU A 342 15.65 -8.98 -11.12
C LEU A 342 16.16 -10.40 -10.79
N PRO A 343 17.43 -10.70 -11.06
CA PRO A 343 18.08 -11.89 -10.52
C PRO A 343 18.06 -11.91 -8.99
N HIS A 344 17.99 -13.10 -8.40
CA HIS A 344 18.00 -13.30 -6.94
C HIS A 344 19.11 -12.49 -6.24
N GLU A 345 20.33 -12.56 -6.75
CA GLU A 345 21.51 -11.91 -6.19
C GLU A 345 21.35 -10.36 -6.12
N ILE A 346 20.70 -9.78 -7.11
CA ILE A 346 20.45 -8.32 -7.15
C ILE A 346 19.24 -7.94 -6.27
N ALA A 347 18.22 -8.78 -6.27
CA ALA A 347 17.02 -8.56 -5.45
C ALA A 347 17.34 -8.61 -3.94
N HIS A 348 18.28 -9.45 -3.49
CA HIS A 348 18.73 -9.51 -2.10
C HIS A 348 19.38 -8.21 -1.60
N GLY A 349 20.04 -7.46 -2.47
CA GLY A 349 20.68 -6.19 -2.13
C GLY A 349 19.74 -4.99 -2.17
N SER A 350 18.44 -5.19 -2.08
CA SER A 350 17.45 -4.10 -2.18
C SER A 350 17.25 -3.36 -0.87
N LEU A 351 17.06 -2.04 -0.98
CA LEU A 351 16.69 -1.13 0.09
C LEU A 351 15.49 -0.30 -0.34
N ARG A 352 14.43 -0.34 0.48
CA ARG A 352 13.28 0.56 0.34
C ARG A 352 13.36 1.68 1.35
N MET A 353 13.30 2.90 0.88
CA MET A 353 13.21 4.12 1.69
C MET A 353 11.92 4.84 1.33
N THR A 354 11.09 5.12 2.32
CA THR A 354 9.82 5.83 2.11
C THR A 354 9.75 7.07 2.98
N LEU A 355 9.66 8.21 2.31
CA LEU A 355 9.69 9.56 2.88
C LEU A 355 8.37 9.88 3.60
N SER A 356 8.37 10.97 4.33
CA SER A 356 7.18 11.60 4.91
C SER A 356 7.27 13.11 4.81
N GLU A 357 6.21 13.82 5.20
CA GLU A 357 6.21 15.27 5.31
C GLU A 357 7.27 15.83 6.28
N GLU A 358 7.71 15.01 7.26
CA GLU A 358 8.76 15.38 8.23
C GLU A 358 10.18 15.22 7.66
N THR A 359 10.35 14.48 6.56
CA THR A 359 11.67 14.25 5.93
C THR A 359 12.21 15.54 5.33
N THR A 360 13.49 15.82 5.55
CA THR A 360 14.18 17.02 5.03
C THR A 360 15.25 16.64 3.99
N MET A 361 15.74 17.64 3.25
CA MET A 361 16.84 17.45 2.31
C MET A 361 18.13 17.04 3.03
N GLU A 362 18.38 17.65 4.19
CA GLU A 362 19.54 17.34 5.04
C GLU A 362 19.50 15.91 5.56
N ASP A 363 18.30 15.36 5.86
CA ASP A 363 18.14 13.97 6.28
C ASP A 363 18.58 13.03 5.16
N VAL A 364 18.14 13.24 3.93
CA VAL A 364 18.51 12.37 2.81
C VAL A 364 19.97 12.55 2.39
N ASP A 365 20.53 13.75 2.52
CA ASP A 365 21.96 13.97 2.31
C ASP A 365 22.80 13.15 3.30
N PHE A 366 22.44 13.20 4.57
CA PHE A 366 23.08 12.37 5.59
C PHE A 366 22.96 10.87 5.29
N VAL A 367 21.76 10.43 4.87
CA VAL A 367 21.51 9.03 4.51
C VAL A 367 22.41 8.59 3.35
N VAL A 368 22.56 9.38 2.29
CA VAL A 368 23.42 9.03 1.16
C VAL A 368 24.90 8.96 1.58
N ASP A 369 25.36 9.89 2.40
CA ASP A 369 26.75 9.86 2.90
C ASP A 369 27.03 8.58 3.70
N ARG A 370 26.09 8.15 4.55
CA ARG A 370 26.22 6.86 5.29
C ARG A 370 26.12 5.66 4.35
N LEU A 371 25.19 5.67 3.37
CA LEU A 371 25.08 4.60 2.38
C LEU A 371 26.38 4.39 1.60
N LYS A 372 27.07 5.46 1.19
CA LYS A 372 28.37 5.37 0.50
C LYS A 372 29.40 4.60 1.31
N GLU A 373 29.52 4.96 2.60
CA GLU A 373 30.48 4.31 3.52
C GLU A 373 30.10 2.84 3.76
N ILE A 374 28.83 2.57 4.04
CA ILE A 374 28.33 1.24 4.34
C ILE A 374 28.48 0.31 3.12
N VAL A 375 28.03 0.76 1.94
CA VAL A 375 28.12 -0.03 0.71
C VAL A 375 29.57 -0.34 0.35
N ALA A 376 30.47 0.64 0.45
CA ALA A 376 31.89 0.43 0.22
C ALA A 376 32.48 -0.60 1.19
N HIS A 377 32.10 -0.52 2.46
CA HIS A 377 32.54 -1.48 3.49
C HIS A 377 32.04 -2.89 3.21
N LEU A 378 30.73 -3.06 2.96
CA LEU A 378 30.14 -4.38 2.67
C LEU A 378 30.73 -5.00 1.41
N ARG A 379 30.95 -4.22 0.35
CA ARG A 379 31.60 -4.69 -0.87
C ARG A 379 33.04 -5.12 -0.64
N SER A 380 33.79 -4.44 0.23
CA SER A 380 35.15 -4.83 0.56
C SER A 380 35.28 -6.22 1.20
N MET A 381 34.19 -6.73 1.77
CA MET A 381 34.08 -8.07 2.37
C MET A 381 33.39 -9.09 1.45
N SER A 382 32.91 -8.67 0.25
CA SER A 382 32.16 -9.52 -0.65
C SER A 382 33.07 -10.26 -1.63
N PRO A 383 33.17 -11.60 -1.57
CA PRO A 383 33.95 -12.37 -2.56
C PRO A 383 33.42 -12.17 -3.99
N LEU A 384 32.12 -12.00 -4.16
CA LEU A 384 31.49 -11.75 -5.48
C LEU A 384 31.95 -10.42 -6.08
N TYR A 385 32.13 -9.39 -5.25
CA TYR A 385 32.66 -8.09 -5.70
C TYR A 385 34.13 -8.19 -6.07
N GLU A 386 34.93 -8.91 -5.28
CA GLU A 386 36.36 -9.14 -5.57
C GLU A 386 36.54 -9.84 -6.92
N ASP A 387 35.75 -10.91 -7.18
CA ASP A 387 35.81 -11.65 -8.43
C ASP A 387 35.35 -10.81 -9.63
N PHE A 388 34.34 -9.99 -9.45
CA PHE A 388 33.86 -9.05 -10.46
C PHE A 388 34.95 -8.03 -10.82
N MET A 389 35.60 -7.41 -9.85
CA MET A 389 36.66 -6.44 -10.06
C MET A 389 37.91 -7.05 -10.77
N LYS A 390 38.26 -8.30 -10.42
CA LYS A 390 39.33 -9.04 -11.11
C LYS A 390 39.03 -9.29 -12.60
N LYS A 391 37.75 -9.51 -12.94
CA LYS A 391 37.34 -9.69 -14.35
C LYS A 391 37.32 -8.39 -15.14
N GLN A 392 37.04 -7.25 -14.53
CA GLN A 392 37.05 -5.94 -15.18
C GLN A 392 38.48 -5.42 -15.46
N ASN A 393 39.46 -5.86 -14.67
CA ASN A 393 40.88 -5.46 -14.83
C ASN A 393 41.70 -6.39 -15.74
N LYS A 394 41.03 -7.35 -16.40
CA LYS A 394 41.58 -8.21 -17.46
C LYS A 394 41.07 -7.77 -18.82
#